data_d1fd59cde3849fe2f789c0618f19fe8d
#
_entry.id   d1fd59cde3849fe2f789c0618f19fe8d
#
_cell.length_a   1.000
_cell.length_b   1.000
_cell.length_c   1.000
_cell.angle_alpha   90.00
_cell.angle_beta   90.00
_cell.angle_gamma   90.00
#
_symmetry.space_group_name_H-M   'P 1'
#
loop_
_entity.id
_entity.type
_entity.pdbx_description
1 polymer ?
#
loop_
_entity_poly.entity_id
_entity_poly.type
_entity_poly.pdbx_seq_one_letter_code
_entity_poly.pdbx_strand_id
1 'polypeptide(L)'
;RWAAEMVGTEVGETMSTIKRYIRLTYLSNYLLEFVDKNELPFTVAVDLSYLKSNEQSLLLAFIGTTKKMPNGSQAKKLKELSQQKELTGEDIEKILRGEAKVNYQKISFSEKQLQKYFPPDYKKEQIEKIIFQLLDSWKAQTEQRG
;
A
#
# COMPACT_ATOMS: atom_id res chain seq x y z
N ARG A 1 -27.58 10.88 24.43
CA ARG A 1 -26.94 11.32 23.20
C ARG A 1 -27.41 10.51 21.96
N TRP A 2 -27.55 9.24 22.10
CA TRP A 2 -28.06 8.37 21.06
C TRP A 2 -29.42 8.76 20.51
N ALA A 3 -30.34 9.07 21.43
CA ALA A 3 -31.70 9.45 21.07
C ALA A 3 -31.73 10.73 20.22
N ALA A 4 -30.88 11.70 20.56
CA ALA A 4 -30.81 12.97 19.82
C ALA A 4 -30.22 12.76 18.41
N GLU A 5 -29.26 11.87 18.27
CA GLU A 5 -28.63 11.58 16.98
C GLU A 5 -29.52 10.80 16.04
N MET A 6 -30.54 10.16 16.55
CA MET A 6 -31.46 9.35 15.76
C MET A 6 -32.66 10.13 15.23
N VAL A 7 -32.72 11.44 15.46
CA VAL A 7 -33.84 12.29 15.05
C VAL A 7 -33.62 12.80 13.61
N GLY A 8 -34.65 12.72 12.80
CA GLY A 8 -34.70 13.36 11.48
C GLY A 8 -33.97 12.63 10.39
N THR A 9 -33.38 13.40 9.46
CA THR A 9 -32.75 12.91 8.24
C THR A 9 -31.43 12.19 8.47
N GLU A 10 -30.91 12.22 9.69
CA GLU A 10 -29.62 11.63 10.02
C GLU A 10 -29.69 10.14 10.38
N VAL A 11 -30.88 9.55 10.32
CA VAL A 11 -31.06 8.12 10.61
C VAL A 11 -30.17 7.25 9.73
N GLY A 12 -30.01 7.61 8.44
CA GLY A 12 -29.15 6.87 7.51
C GLY A 12 -27.68 6.92 7.92
N GLU A 13 -27.19 8.09 8.32
CA GLU A 13 -25.83 8.27 8.82
C GLU A 13 -25.60 7.51 10.12
N THR A 14 -26.59 7.57 11.03
CA THR A 14 -26.54 6.86 12.30
C THR A 14 -26.45 5.35 12.08
N MET A 15 -27.23 4.80 11.15
CA MET A 15 -27.19 3.39 10.83
C MET A 15 -25.84 2.99 10.23
N SER A 16 -25.28 3.82 9.37
CA SER A 16 -23.95 3.61 8.81
C SER A 16 -22.88 3.62 9.91
N THR A 17 -22.97 4.52 10.84
CA THR A 17 -22.07 4.62 11.99
C THR A 17 -22.18 3.40 12.89
N ILE A 18 -23.40 2.94 13.15
CA ILE A 18 -23.64 1.71 13.94
C ILE A 18 -22.97 0.50 13.27
N LYS A 19 -23.13 0.37 11.96
CA LYS A 19 -22.51 -0.73 11.20
C LYS A 19 -20.99 -0.71 11.33
N ARG A 20 -20.39 0.48 11.30
CA ARG A 20 -18.95 0.64 11.48
C ARG A 20 -18.50 0.24 12.88
N TYR A 21 -19.25 0.63 13.91
CA TYR A 21 -18.96 0.22 15.30
C TYR A 21 -19.09 -1.29 15.47
N ILE A 22 -20.13 -1.89 14.88
CA ILE A 22 -20.27 -3.34 14.88
C ILE A 22 -19.07 -3.99 14.19
N ARG A 23 -18.63 -3.41 13.09
CA ARG A 23 -17.49 -3.93 12.34
C ARG A 23 -16.21 -3.96 13.19
N LEU A 24 -16.03 -2.98 14.08
CA LEU A 24 -14.89 -2.94 14.97
C LEU A 24 -14.84 -4.10 15.96
N THR A 25 -15.94 -4.77 16.20
CA THR A 25 -15.94 -5.96 17.07
C THR A 25 -15.16 -7.13 16.47
N TYR A 26 -14.91 -7.09 15.18
CA TYR A 26 -14.09 -8.10 14.49
C TYR A 26 -12.60 -7.75 14.47
N LEU A 27 -12.26 -6.60 15.02
CA LEU A 27 -10.87 -6.16 15.12
C LEU A 27 -10.25 -6.72 16.40
N SER A 28 -8.98 -7.09 16.36
CA SER A 28 -8.30 -7.58 17.55
C SER A 28 -8.26 -6.52 18.65
N ASN A 29 -8.25 -6.94 19.90
CA ASN A 29 -8.22 -6.01 21.03
C ASN A 29 -6.98 -5.10 21.00
N TYR A 30 -5.87 -5.63 20.53
CA TYR A 30 -4.61 -4.87 20.42
C TYR A 30 -4.72 -3.74 19.40
N LEU A 31 -5.39 -4.00 18.27
CA LEU A 31 -5.63 -2.97 17.27
C LEU A 31 -6.65 -1.95 17.77
N LEU A 32 -7.65 -2.38 18.52
CA LEU A 32 -8.63 -1.47 19.14
C LEU A 32 -7.97 -0.49 20.13
N GLU A 33 -6.94 -0.93 20.84
CA GLU A 33 -6.20 -0.04 21.72
C GLU A 33 -5.58 1.15 20.97
N PHE A 34 -5.08 0.89 19.76
CA PHE A 34 -4.53 1.97 18.92
C PHE A 34 -5.62 2.96 18.51
N VAL A 35 -6.84 2.49 18.29
CA VAL A 35 -7.99 3.37 18.02
C VAL A 35 -8.30 4.22 19.24
N ASP A 36 -8.35 3.61 20.42
CA ASP A 36 -8.63 4.30 21.67
C ASP A 36 -7.59 5.38 22.00
N LYS A 37 -6.34 5.15 21.60
CA LYS A 37 -5.24 6.10 21.80
C LYS A 37 -5.13 7.15 20.69
N ASN A 38 -6.05 7.12 19.73
CA ASN A 38 -6.04 7.98 18.54
C ASN A 38 -4.80 7.80 17.64
N GLU A 39 -4.17 6.66 17.75
CA GLU A 39 -3.02 6.31 16.88
C GLU A 39 -3.47 5.66 15.56
N LEU A 40 -4.70 5.12 15.55
CA LEU A 40 -5.29 4.49 14.38
C LEU A 40 -6.64 5.13 14.09
N PRO A 41 -6.81 5.82 12.95
CA PRO A 41 -8.09 6.43 12.60
C PRO A 41 -9.22 5.40 12.51
N PHE A 42 -10.41 5.84 12.85
CA PHE A 42 -11.61 4.99 12.86
C PHE A 42 -11.86 4.33 11.49
N THR A 43 -11.76 5.10 10.42
CA THR A 43 -11.99 4.58 9.05
C THR A 43 -10.98 3.50 8.66
N VAL A 44 -9.73 3.70 9.05
CA VAL A 44 -8.67 2.72 8.81
C VAL A 44 -8.94 1.43 9.60
N ALA A 45 -9.34 1.58 10.86
CA ALA A 45 -9.67 0.44 11.72
C ALA A 45 -10.82 -0.38 11.15
N VAL A 46 -11.84 0.26 10.59
CA VAL A 46 -12.96 -0.42 9.95
C VAL A 46 -12.47 -1.29 8.78
N ASP A 47 -11.61 -0.75 7.93
CA ASP A 47 -11.05 -1.51 6.82
C ASP A 47 -10.22 -2.70 7.31
N LEU A 48 -9.41 -2.51 8.34
CA LEU A 48 -8.59 -3.58 8.92
C LEU A 48 -9.43 -4.67 9.58
N SER A 49 -10.64 -4.35 10.03
CA SER A 49 -11.53 -5.33 10.65
C SER A 49 -11.98 -6.43 9.68
N TYR A 50 -11.84 -6.20 8.38
CA TYR A 50 -12.15 -7.20 7.35
C TYR A 50 -11.04 -8.22 7.17
N LEU A 51 -9.86 -8.01 7.75
CA LEU A 51 -8.78 -8.98 7.73
C LEU A 51 -9.13 -10.17 8.63
N LYS A 52 -8.62 -11.34 8.27
CA LYS A 52 -8.80 -12.54 9.09
C LYS A 52 -7.96 -12.44 10.36
N SER A 53 -8.28 -13.23 11.38
CA SER A 53 -7.59 -13.18 12.67
C SER A 53 -6.07 -13.34 12.55
N ASN A 54 -5.62 -14.29 11.74
CA ASN A 54 -4.19 -14.52 11.53
C ASN A 54 -3.54 -13.37 10.78
N GLU A 55 -4.27 -12.74 9.85
CA GLU A 55 -3.78 -11.58 9.13
C GLU A 55 -3.62 -10.36 10.03
N GLN A 56 -4.57 -10.15 10.93
CA GLN A 56 -4.49 -9.10 11.94
C GLN A 56 -3.29 -9.32 12.88
N SER A 57 -3.01 -10.56 13.23
CA SER A 57 -1.85 -10.91 14.05
C SER A 57 -0.54 -10.59 13.34
N LEU A 58 -0.45 -10.90 12.06
CA LEU A 58 0.72 -10.57 11.25
C LEU A 58 0.92 -9.06 11.14
N LEU A 59 -0.18 -8.32 10.97
CA LEU A 59 -0.14 -6.87 10.93
C LEU A 59 0.35 -6.30 12.26
N LEU A 60 -0.14 -6.82 13.38
CA LEU A 60 0.31 -6.42 14.72
C LEU A 60 1.80 -6.65 14.91
N ALA A 61 2.30 -7.78 14.46
CA ALA A 61 3.73 -8.09 14.54
C ALA A 61 4.55 -7.08 13.75
N PHE A 62 4.09 -6.70 12.58
CA PHE A 62 4.75 -5.69 11.75
C PHE A 62 4.74 -4.31 12.42
N ILE A 63 3.59 -3.90 12.95
CA ILE A 63 3.46 -2.63 13.67
C ILE A 63 4.40 -2.61 14.89
N GLY A 64 4.45 -3.71 15.64
CA GLY A 64 5.31 -3.84 16.80
C GLY A 64 6.78 -3.71 16.47
N THR A 65 7.18 -4.25 15.33
CA THR A 65 8.58 -4.24 14.88
C THR A 65 8.99 -2.89 14.28
N THR A 66 8.13 -2.31 13.43
CA THR A 66 8.49 -1.12 12.65
C THR A 66 7.97 0.17 13.23
N LYS A 67 6.98 0.11 14.11
CA LYS A 67 6.26 1.27 14.67
C LYS A 67 5.52 2.08 13.60
N LYS A 68 5.26 1.48 12.45
CA LYS A 68 4.53 2.12 11.36
C LYS A 68 3.08 1.66 11.34
N MET A 69 2.17 2.62 11.32
CA MET A 69 0.74 2.36 11.20
C MET A 69 0.30 2.44 9.74
N PRO A 70 -0.65 1.61 9.31
CA PRO A 70 -1.19 1.72 7.96
C PRO A 70 -2.02 3.01 7.83
N ASN A 71 -1.93 3.65 6.68
CA ASN A 71 -2.81 4.77 6.33
C ASN A 71 -4.07 4.25 5.62
N GLY A 72 -4.98 5.15 5.25
CA GLY A 72 -6.24 4.77 4.62
C GLY A 72 -6.07 4.01 3.31
N SER A 73 -5.14 4.42 2.47
CA SER A 73 -4.84 3.78 1.20
C SER A 73 -4.26 2.37 1.41
N GLN A 74 -3.36 2.23 2.36
CA GLN A 74 -2.75 0.94 2.70
C GLN A 74 -3.76 -0.03 3.29
N ALA A 75 -4.62 0.46 4.19
CA ALA A 75 -5.67 -0.37 4.79
C ALA A 75 -6.64 -0.89 3.73
N LYS A 76 -7.00 -0.07 2.76
CA LYS A 76 -7.83 -0.48 1.63
C LYS A 76 -7.18 -1.59 0.82
N LYS A 77 -5.90 -1.45 0.53
CA LYS A 77 -5.14 -2.46 -0.22
C LYS A 77 -5.07 -3.78 0.54
N LEU A 78 -4.83 -3.71 1.84
CA LEU A 78 -4.81 -4.92 2.69
C LEU A 78 -6.17 -5.60 2.67
N LYS A 79 -7.25 -4.84 2.82
CA LYS A 79 -8.61 -5.37 2.77
C LYS A 79 -8.91 -6.03 1.43
N GLU A 80 -8.63 -5.36 0.32
CA GLU A 80 -8.88 -5.89 -1.02
C GLU A 80 -8.08 -7.16 -1.28
N LEU A 81 -6.83 -7.18 -0.92
CA LEU A 81 -5.98 -8.35 -1.11
C LEU A 81 -6.42 -9.52 -0.22
N SER A 82 -6.83 -9.23 1.00
CA SER A 82 -7.37 -10.24 1.92
C SER A 82 -8.63 -10.91 1.38
N GLN A 83 -9.44 -10.18 0.63
CA GLN A 83 -10.65 -10.72 -0.01
C GLN A 83 -10.31 -11.64 -1.18
N GLN A 84 -9.16 -11.45 -1.82
CA GLN A 84 -8.73 -12.25 -2.96
C GLN A 84 -7.90 -13.46 -2.57
N LYS A 85 -7.08 -13.33 -1.54
CA LYS A 85 -6.19 -14.38 -1.05
C LYS A 85 -5.92 -14.18 0.44
N GLU A 86 -5.35 -15.17 1.08
CA GLU A 86 -4.88 -15.03 2.45
C GLU A 86 -3.58 -14.20 2.45
N LEU A 87 -3.53 -13.17 3.28
CA LEU A 87 -2.36 -12.31 3.38
C LEU A 87 -1.21 -13.02 4.09
N THR A 88 -0.01 -12.84 3.54
CA THR A 88 1.23 -13.28 4.18
C THR A 88 1.93 -12.09 4.81
N GLY A 89 2.92 -12.37 5.66
CA GLY A 89 3.75 -11.30 6.23
C GLY A 89 4.45 -10.46 5.16
N GLU A 90 4.86 -11.09 4.06
CA GLU A 90 5.48 -10.38 2.94
C GLU A 90 4.52 -9.41 2.26
N ASP A 91 3.28 -9.83 2.06
CA ASP A 91 2.25 -8.97 1.45
C ASP A 91 2.04 -7.71 2.29
N ILE A 92 1.93 -7.88 3.60
CA ILE A 92 1.74 -6.78 4.53
C ILE A 92 2.95 -5.86 4.51
N GLU A 93 4.15 -6.41 4.54
CA GLU A 93 5.38 -5.65 4.49
C GLU A 93 5.50 -4.82 3.23
N LYS A 94 5.22 -5.39 2.07
CA LYS A 94 5.27 -4.67 0.80
C LYS A 94 4.31 -3.50 0.77
N ILE A 95 3.10 -3.70 1.25
CA ILE A 95 2.09 -2.65 1.26
C ILE A 95 2.46 -1.53 2.23
N LEU A 96 2.87 -1.89 3.45
CA LEU A 96 3.14 -0.91 4.50
C LEU A 96 4.47 -0.17 4.32
N ARG A 97 5.45 -0.80 3.72
CA ARG A 97 6.72 -0.12 3.41
C ARG A 97 6.63 0.75 2.17
N GLY A 98 5.56 0.58 1.38
CA GLY A 98 5.37 1.36 0.17
C GLY A 98 6.34 1.04 -0.94
N GLU A 99 7.01 -0.11 -0.89
CA GLU A 99 7.98 -0.52 -1.90
C GLU A 99 7.35 -0.78 -3.27
N ALA A 100 6.05 -0.88 -3.31
CA ALA A 100 5.36 -1.13 -4.57
C ALA A 100 5.52 0.03 -5.56
N LYS A 101 6.05 1.18 -5.13
CA LYS A 101 6.24 2.30 -6.05
C LYS A 101 7.51 3.07 -5.76
N VAL A 102 8.62 2.54 -6.24
CA VAL A 102 9.69 3.46 -6.60
C VAL A 102 9.09 4.30 -7.71
N ASN A 103 8.93 5.58 -7.45
CA ASN A 103 8.38 6.48 -8.44
C ASN A 103 9.44 6.77 -9.49
N TYR A 104 9.55 5.86 -10.47
CA TYR A 104 10.42 6.09 -11.60
C TYR A 104 9.80 7.19 -12.44
N GLN A 105 10.33 8.40 -12.31
CA GLN A 105 9.92 9.46 -13.19
C GLN A 105 10.19 9.02 -14.62
N LYS A 106 9.29 9.39 -15.52
CA LYS A 106 9.45 9.06 -16.92
C LYS A 106 10.71 9.75 -17.44
N ILE A 107 11.73 8.95 -17.75
CA ILE A 107 12.98 9.44 -18.30
C ILE A 107 12.85 9.43 -19.82
N SER A 108 13.06 10.57 -20.43
CA SER A 108 13.05 10.69 -21.88
C SER A 108 14.32 11.36 -22.38
N PHE A 109 14.72 11.01 -23.58
CA PHE A 109 15.88 11.58 -24.22
C PHE A 109 15.44 12.41 -25.41
N SER A 110 16.06 13.59 -25.58
CA SER A 110 15.80 14.43 -26.74
C SER A 110 16.44 13.82 -27.98
N GLU A 111 15.94 14.22 -29.16
CA GLU A 111 16.52 13.77 -30.43
C GLU A 111 18.00 14.12 -30.52
N LYS A 112 18.39 15.29 -30.05
CA LYS A 112 19.79 15.73 -30.07
C LYS A 112 20.68 14.83 -29.24
N GLN A 113 20.20 14.37 -28.07
CA GLN A 113 20.93 13.46 -27.21
C GLN A 113 21.09 12.09 -27.85
N LEU A 114 20.04 11.60 -28.49
CA LEU A 114 20.07 10.30 -29.16
C LEU A 114 20.94 10.35 -30.43
N GLN A 115 20.90 11.43 -31.20
CA GLN A 115 21.72 11.59 -32.39
C GLN A 115 23.22 11.59 -32.09
N LYS A 116 23.58 12.00 -30.89
CA LYS A 116 24.98 11.98 -30.45
C LYS A 116 25.54 10.56 -30.37
N TYR A 117 24.71 9.60 -30.06
CA TYR A 117 25.12 8.21 -29.80
C TYR A 117 24.67 7.24 -30.87
N PHE A 118 23.60 7.53 -31.57
CA PHE A 118 23.00 6.62 -32.56
C PHE A 118 22.86 7.29 -33.92
N PRO A 119 23.29 6.61 -35.00
CA PRO A 119 23.05 7.09 -36.36
C PRO A 119 21.56 7.14 -36.69
N PRO A 120 21.14 7.99 -37.66
CA PRO A 120 19.72 8.15 -38.00
C PRO A 120 19.04 6.90 -38.56
N ASP A 121 19.79 5.93 -39.00
CA ASP A 121 19.25 4.66 -39.54
C ASP A 121 18.89 3.64 -38.47
N TYR A 122 19.19 3.92 -37.19
CA TYR A 122 18.81 3.03 -36.10
C TYR A 122 17.34 3.21 -35.76
N LYS A 123 16.63 2.07 -35.73
CA LYS A 123 15.24 2.05 -35.35
C LYS A 123 15.10 2.07 -33.83
N LYS A 124 13.93 2.52 -33.36
CA LYS A 124 13.61 2.61 -31.94
C LYS A 124 13.92 1.30 -31.20
N GLU A 125 13.53 0.17 -31.79
CA GLU A 125 13.74 -1.15 -31.18
C GLU A 125 15.22 -1.49 -30.99
N GLN A 126 16.05 -1.10 -31.95
CA GLN A 126 17.49 -1.31 -31.89
C GLN A 126 18.11 -0.46 -30.78
N ILE A 127 17.69 0.78 -30.67
CA ILE A 127 18.15 1.71 -29.63
C ILE A 127 17.80 1.19 -28.25
N GLU A 128 16.57 0.76 -28.05
CA GLU A 128 16.12 0.19 -26.77
C GLU A 128 16.92 -1.04 -26.38
N LYS A 129 17.17 -1.91 -27.34
CA LYS A 129 17.94 -3.14 -27.11
C LYS A 129 19.36 -2.84 -26.63
N ILE A 130 20.02 -1.86 -27.25
CA ILE A 130 21.36 -1.45 -26.87
C ILE A 130 21.36 -0.85 -25.48
N ILE A 131 20.39 0.01 -25.18
CA ILE A 131 20.25 0.64 -23.86
C ILE A 131 20.09 -0.44 -22.78
N PHE A 132 19.22 -1.43 -22.98
CA PHE A 132 19.02 -2.51 -22.02
C PHE A 132 20.27 -3.37 -21.83
N GLN A 133 21.01 -3.63 -22.90
CA GLN A 133 22.28 -4.35 -22.78
C GLN A 133 23.29 -3.61 -21.94
N LEU A 134 23.38 -2.29 -22.10
CA LEU A 134 24.27 -1.45 -21.32
C LEU A 134 23.84 -1.39 -19.86
N LEU A 135 22.53 -1.33 -19.61
CA LEU A 135 21.98 -1.33 -18.26
C LEU A 135 22.24 -2.66 -17.55
N ASP A 136 22.09 -3.77 -18.25
CA ASP A 136 22.37 -5.09 -17.70
C ASP A 136 23.84 -5.20 -17.29
N SER A 137 24.75 -4.72 -18.13
CA SER A 137 26.18 -4.69 -17.83
C SER A 137 26.49 -3.81 -16.62
N TRP A 138 25.86 -2.64 -16.56
CA TRP A 138 26.04 -1.72 -15.44
C TRP A 138 25.55 -2.31 -14.13
N LYS A 139 24.39 -2.97 -14.17
CA LYS A 139 23.82 -3.62 -12.99
C LYS A 139 24.73 -4.74 -12.49
N ALA A 140 25.24 -5.57 -13.39
CA ALA A 140 26.16 -6.66 -13.04
C ALA A 140 27.42 -6.13 -12.37
N GLN A 141 28.00 -5.04 -12.86
CA GLN A 141 29.15 -4.40 -12.27
C GLN A 141 28.86 -3.84 -10.86
N THR A 142 27.68 -3.25 -10.70
CA THR A 142 27.26 -2.67 -9.41
C THR A 142 27.04 -3.76 -8.37
N GLU A 143 26.44 -4.88 -8.74
CA GLU A 143 26.22 -6.02 -7.86
C GLU A 143 27.55 -6.67 -7.40
N GLN A 144 28.55 -6.68 -8.25
CA GLN A 144 29.87 -7.20 -7.89
C GLN A 144 30.61 -6.32 -6.87
N ARG A 145 30.29 -5.04 -6.82
CA ARG A 145 30.91 -4.10 -5.88
C ARG A 145 30.23 -4.08 -4.50
N GLY A 146 29.01 -4.58 -4.44
CA GLY A 146 28.25 -4.66 -3.20
C GLY A 146 28.51 -5.94 -2.49
#